data_23e3c3b7c93263c20c90e6422e6a0cdc
#
_entry.id   23e3c3b7c93263c20c90e6422e6a0cdc
#
_cell.length_a   1.000
_cell.length_b   1.000
_cell.length_c   1.000
_cell.angle_alpha   90.00
_cell.angle_beta   90.00
_cell.angle_gamma   90.00
#
_symmetry.space_group_name_H-M   'P 1'
#
loop_
_entity.id
_entity.type
_entity.pdbx_description
1 polymer ?
#
loop_
_entity_poly.entity_id
_entity_poly.type
_entity_poly.pdbx_seq_one_letter_code
_entity_poly.pdbx_strand_id
1 'polypeptide(L)' 'MSRLFTIKLISNTKDSLVYDIWDEDRNEYVNQIEVSKKDFSYHLKSNQKLSNSYESSAFRAIKRAISMNVAPKEYSDGWG' A
#
# COMPACT_ATOMS: atom_id res chain seq x y z
N MET A 1 -10.64 10.86 -15.75
CA MET A 1 -11.25 10.76 -14.40
C MET A 1 -10.24 10.15 -13.44
N SER A 2 -9.96 10.81 -12.33
CA SER A 2 -8.99 10.29 -11.37
C SER A 2 -9.60 9.20 -10.50
N ARG A 3 -8.75 8.33 -10.01
CA ARG A 3 -9.10 7.26 -9.07
C ARG A 3 -8.38 7.52 -7.77
N LEU A 4 -9.04 7.20 -6.67
CA LEU A 4 -8.49 7.40 -5.33
C LEU A 4 -8.33 6.06 -4.62
N PHE A 5 -7.21 5.92 -3.95
CA PHE A 5 -6.96 4.77 -3.07
C PHE A 5 -6.64 5.26 -1.67
N THR A 6 -6.87 4.39 -0.69
CA THR A 6 -6.47 4.63 0.69
C THR A 6 -5.71 3.40 1.17
N ILE A 7 -4.62 3.65 1.89
CA ILE A 7 -3.93 2.59 2.61
C ILE A 7 -4.08 2.81 4.10
N LYS A 8 -4.30 1.72 4.84
CA LYS A 8 -4.48 1.75 6.29
C LYS A 8 -3.47 0.82 6.94
N LEU A 9 -2.68 1.37 7.86
CA LEU A 9 -1.59 0.64 8.48
C LEU A 9 -2.11 -0.49 9.37
N ILE A 10 -1.61 -1.68 9.13
CA ILE A 10 -1.92 -2.87 9.93
C ILE A 10 -0.76 -3.20 10.87
N SER A 11 0.48 -3.11 10.38
CA SER A 11 1.64 -3.49 11.16
C SER A 11 2.85 -2.68 10.74
N ASN A 12 3.62 -2.25 11.72
CA ASN A 12 4.90 -1.57 11.50
C ASN A 12 5.92 -2.25 12.39
N THR A 13 6.76 -3.06 11.78
CA THR A 13 7.83 -3.74 12.49
C THR A 13 9.18 -3.19 12.06
N LYS A 14 10.24 -3.68 12.69
CA LYS A 14 11.60 -3.35 12.30
C LYS A 14 11.88 -3.70 10.84
N ASP A 15 11.25 -4.76 10.33
CA ASP A 15 11.58 -5.33 9.03
C ASP A 15 10.61 -4.94 7.92
N SER A 16 9.37 -4.60 8.23
CA SER A 16 8.37 -4.39 7.19
C SER A 16 7.21 -3.49 7.63
N LEU A 17 6.49 -2.98 6.63
CA LEU A 17 5.21 -2.32 6.80
C LEU A 17 4.13 -3.17 6.15
N VAL A 18 2.99 -3.30 6.81
CA VAL A 18 1.82 -4.01 6.28
C VAL A 18 0.66 -3.04 6.23
N TYR A 19 0.04 -2.93 5.07
CA TYR A 19 -1.10 -2.04 4.83
C TYR A 19 -2.25 -2.77 4.17
N ASP A 20 -3.46 -2.43 4.58
CA ASP A 20 -4.66 -2.75 3.80
C ASP A 20 -4.83 -1.69 2.71
N ILE A 21 -5.24 -2.13 1.53
CA ILE A 21 -5.44 -1.27 0.36
C ILE A 21 -6.94 -1.20 0.08
N TRP A 22 -7.45 0.02 -0.06
CA TRP A 22 -8.86 0.28 -0.31
C TRP A 22 -9.06 1.10 -1.58
N ASP A 23 -10.13 0.77 -2.30
CA ASP A 23 -10.66 1.62 -3.35
C ASP A 23 -11.52 2.68 -2.66
N GLU A 24 -10.99 3.91 -2.58
CA GLU A 24 -11.65 4.99 -1.85
C GLU A 24 -12.98 5.39 -2.49
N ASP A 25 -13.05 5.37 -3.81
CA ASP A 25 -14.25 5.78 -4.54
C ASP A 25 -15.42 4.85 -4.28
N ARG A 26 -15.16 3.55 -4.17
CA ARG A 26 -16.21 2.55 -3.94
C ARG A 26 -16.29 2.09 -2.49
N ASN A 27 -15.33 2.52 -1.67
CA ASN A 27 -15.22 2.07 -0.29
C ASN A 27 -15.12 0.54 -0.20
N GLU A 28 -14.31 -0.04 -1.07
CA GLU A 28 -14.13 -1.50 -1.14
C GLU A 28 -12.70 -1.88 -0.82
N TYR A 29 -12.56 -2.97 -0.08
CA TYR A 29 -11.24 -3.56 0.21
C TYR A 29 -10.68 -4.17 -1.08
N VAL A 30 -9.41 -3.88 -1.36
CA VAL A 30 -8.72 -4.39 -2.54
C VAL A 30 -7.81 -5.56 -2.18
N ASN A 31 -6.89 -5.35 -1.25
CA ASN A 31 -5.90 -6.37 -0.88
C ASN A 31 -5.11 -5.88 0.34
N GLN A 32 -4.23 -6.73 0.83
CA GLN A 32 -3.28 -6.37 1.88
C GLN A 32 -1.88 -6.60 1.32
N ILE A 33 -0.97 -5.67 1.60
CA ILE A 33 0.41 -5.74 1.11
C ILE A 33 1.39 -5.56 2.26
N GLU A 34 2.42 -6.39 2.25
CA GLU A 34 3.59 -6.25 3.12
C GLU A 34 4.78 -5.82 2.27
N VAL A 35 5.52 -4.82 2.71
CA VAL A 35 6.70 -4.31 1.99
C VAL A 35 7.89 -4.35 2.94
N SER A 36 8.97 -4.99 2.51
CA SER A 36 10.22 -5.06 3.26
C SER A 36 10.89 -3.70 3.31
N LYS A 37 11.30 -3.28 4.50
CA LYS A 37 12.07 -2.04 4.68
C LYS A 37 13.51 -2.19 4.18
N LYS A 38 13.98 -3.42 4.04
CA LYS A 38 15.35 -3.70 3.68
C LYS A 38 15.60 -3.60 2.18
N ASP A 39 14.72 -4.19 1.37
CA ASP A 39 14.95 -4.31 -0.07
C ASP A 39 13.72 -3.99 -0.91
N PHE A 40 12.63 -3.51 -0.30
CA PHE A 40 11.37 -3.18 -0.97
C PHE A 40 10.67 -4.36 -1.63
N SER A 41 11.07 -5.58 -1.31
CA SER A 41 10.29 -6.74 -1.77
C SER A 41 8.90 -6.68 -1.16
N TYR A 42 7.92 -7.21 -1.88
CA TYR A 42 6.54 -7.14 -1.42
C TYR A 42 5.88 -8.51 -1.44
N HIS A 43 4.83 -8.63 -0.63
CA HIS A 43 4.01 -9.82 -0.56
C HIS A 43 2.55 -9.38 -0.43
N LEU A 44 1.70 -9.90 -1.31
CA LEU A 44 0.27 -9.61 -1.31
C LEU A 44 -0.49 -10.78 -0.68
N LYS A 45 -1.56 -10.46 0.04
CA LYS A 45 -2.34 -11.47 0.76
C LYS A 45 -2.99 -12.46 -0.19
N SER A 46 -3.57 -11.97 -1.30
CA SER A 46 -4.37 -12.81 -2.19
C SER A 46 -3.79 -13.04 -3.57
N ASN A 47 -2.69 -12.40 -3.94
CA ASN A 47 -2.04 -12.66 -5.22
C ASN A 47 -0.53 -12.54 -5.09
N GLN A 48 0.17 -13.11 -6.06
CA GLN A 48 1.64 -13.16 -6.02
C GLN A 48 2.30 -11.93 -6.60
N LYS A 49 1.60 -11.22 -7.49
CA LYS A 49 2.13 -10.05 -8.19
C LYS A 49 1.12 -8.91 -8.16
N LEU A 50 1.64 -7.70 -8.26
CA LEU A 50 0.79 -6.52 -8.43
C LEU A 50 -0.06 -6.70 -9.67
N SER A 51 -1.38 -6.66 -9.52
CA SER A 51 -2.31 -6.99 -10.61
C SER A 51 -3.24 -5.84 -11.01
N ASN A 52 -3.22 -4.72 -10.27
CA ASN A 52 -4.06 -3.58 -10.60
C ASN A 52 -3.40 -2.27 -10.14
N SER A 53 -3.98 -1.15 -10.57
CA SER A 53 -3.43 0.17 -10.27
C SER A 53 -3.51 0.52 -8.79
N TYR A 54 -4.50 0.01 -8.06
CA TYR A 54 -4.60 0.24 -6.62
C TYR A 54 -3.40 -0.36 -5.90
N GLU A 55 -3.07 -1.61 -6.22
CA GLU A 55 -1.92 -2.29 -5.63
C GLU A 55 -0.62 -1.61 -6.00
N SER A 56 -0.46 -1.25 -7.27
CA SER A 56 0.77 -0.59 -7.74
C SER A 56 0.96 0.79 -7.10
N SER A 57 -0.11 1.55 -6.98
CA SER A 57 -0.06 2.88 -6.37
C SER A 57 0.21 2.79 -4.88
N ALA A 58 -0.42 1.84 -4.20
CA ALA A 58 -0.17 1.59 -2.78
C ALA A 58 1.29 1.19 -2.54
N PHE A 59 1.82 0.29 -3.35
CA PHE A 59 3.21 -0.14 -3.24
C PHE A 59 4.16 1.05 -3.38
N ARG A 60 3.92 1.92 -4.36
CA ARG A 60 4.73 3.13 -4.55
C ARG A 60 4.69 4.05 -3.33
N ALA A 61 3.49 4.27 -2.80
CA ALA A 61 3.32 5.13 -1.63
C ALA A 61 4.05 4.55 -0.41
N ILE A 62 3.99 3.24 -0.22
CA ILE A 62 4.65 2.56 0.91
C ILE A 62 6.17 2.64 0.75
N LYS A 63 6.70 2.43 -0.46
CA LYS A 63 8.14 2.58 -0.69
C LYS A 63 8.62 4.00 -0.37
N ARG A 64 7.84 5.00 -0.74
CA ARG A 64 8.15 6.40 -0.41
C ARG A 64 8.17 6.60 1.09
N ALA A 65 7.18 6.07 1.80
CA ALA A 65 7.10 6.18 3.26
C ALA A 65 8.32 5.54 3.93
N ILE A 66 8.72 4.36 3.47
CA ILE A 66 9.92 3.69 3.98
C ILE A 66 11.15 4.56 3.74
N SER A 67 11.29 5.12 2.54
CA SER A 67 12.43 5.99 2.19
C SER A 67 12.48 7.23 3.05
N MET A 68 11.33 7.74 3.49
CA MET A 68 11.24 8.92 4.35
C MET A 68 11.24 8.55 5.84
N ASN A 69 11.33 7.27 6.15
CA ASN A 69 11.31 6.74 7.52
C ASN A 69 10.04 7.14 8.27
N VAL A 70 8.90 7.04 7.60
CA VAL A 70 7.59 7.30 8.20
C VAL A 70 6.67 6.11 7.93
N ALA A 71 5.61 5.99 8.72
CA ALA A 71 4.60 4.96 8.57
C ALA A 71 3.24 5.57 8.91
N PRO A 72 2.63 6.31 7.98
CA PRO A 72 1.35 6.94 8.26
C PRO A 72 0.29 5.88 8.58
N LYS A 73 -0.57 6.18 9.53
CA LYS A 73 -1.66 5.26 9.90
C LYS A 73 -2.66 5.12 8.77
N GLU A 74 -2.87 6.19 8.03
CA GLU A 74 -3.78 6.20 6.90
C GLU A 74 -3.27 7.21 5.89
N TYR A 75 -3.36 6.87 4.61
CA TYR A 75 -2.90 7.75 3.54
C TYR A 75 -3.74 7.52 2.31
N SER A 76 -4.22 8.61 1.72
CA SER A 76 -5.03 8.58 0.50
C SER A 76 -4.36 9.39 -0.58
N ASP A 77 -4.42 8.91 -1.81
CA ASP A 77 -3.90 9.61 -2.97
C ASP A 77 -4.63 9.07 -4.20
N GLY A 78 -4.26 9.60 -5.36
CA GLY A 78 -4.93 9.21 -6.58
C GLY A 78 -4.01 9.14 -7.78
N TRP A 79 -4.59 8.64 -8.86
CA TRP A 79 -3.98 8.65 -10.19
C TRP A 79 -5.11 8.85 -11.20
N GLY A 80 -4.76 9.24 -12.39
CA GLY A 80 -5.78 9.47 -13.43
C GLY A 80 -5.17 10.02 -14.68
#